data_560b4474ee62ae200e98281a1667c3a2
#
_entry.id   560b4474ee62ae200e98281a1667c3a2
#
_cell.length_a   1.000
_cell.length_b   1.000
_cell.length_c   1.000
_cell.angle_alpha   90.00
_cell.angle_beta   90.00
_cell.angle_gamma   90.00
#
_symmetry.space_group_name_H-M   'P 1'
#
loop_
_entity.id
_entity.type
_entity.pdbx_description
1 polymer ?
#
loop_
_entity_poly.entity_id
_entity_poly.type
_entity_poly.pdbx_seq_one_letter_code
_entity_poly.pdbx_strand_id
1 'polypeptide(L)'
;MVEIVINSILEQYQINPVEWKKLANIGGHKLYHLEGNAMEHSLLVYYAACEMFRGNIFSIEWHMQRVALLHDIGKIYTSIEKSEGDWEYPDHSLCGSFKGILCKFIPLNDPHFIDYQWLIRNHIKPLFWRKNGVNIDTNSWEKDKLDPKLANIDNLRKLAICDLLGSKPLDEEAHFELIDYLRDTTRCLV
;
A
#
# COMPACT_ATOMS: atom_id res chain seq x y z
N MET A 1 -15.36 11.37 17.30
CA MET A 1 -14.33 12.29 16.72
C MET A 1 -13.43 11.57 15.71
N VAL A 2 -12.75 10.47 16.06
CA VAL A 2 -11.87 9.70 15.16
C VAL A 2 -12.59 9.25 13.88
N GLU A 3 -13.79 8.71 13.99
CA GLU A 3 -14.56 8.24 12.83
C GLU A 3 -14.91 9.36 11.84
N ILE A 4 -15.18 10.56 12.32
CA ILE A 4 -15.44 11.73 11.46
C ILE A 4 -14.19 12.08 10.65
N VAL A 5 -13.02 12.04 11.28
CA VAL A 5 -11.74 12.32 10.61
C VAL A 5 -11.46 11.28 9.53
N ILE A 6 -11.64 9.99 9.83
CA ILE A 6 -11.45 8.91 8.85
C ILE A 6 -12.39 9.09 7.66
N ASN A 7 -13.69 9.35 7.90
CA ASN A 7 -14.64 9.58 6.83
C ASN A 7 -14.24 10.76 5.94
N SER A 8 -13.80 11.88 6.53
CA SER A 8 -13.34 13.06 5.79
C SER A 8 -12.12 12.75 4.92
N ILE A 9 -11.16 11.95 5.43
CA ILE A 9 -10.01 11.49 4.64
C ILE A 9 -10.49 10.65 3.45
N LEU A 10 -11.32 9.62 3.69
CA LEU A 10 -11.78 8.73 2.64
C LEU A 10 -12.60 9.45 1.57
N GLU A 11 -13.43 10.43 1.97
CA GLU A 11 -14.19 11.28 1.06
C GLU A 11 -13.26 12.14 0.20
N GLN A 12 -12.25 12.78 0.78
CA GLN A 12 -11.24 13.55 0.05
C GLN A 12 -10.55 12.73 -1.05
N TYR A 13 -10.29 11.45 -0.79
CA TYR A 13 -9.67 10.53 -1.74
C TYR A 13 -10.68 9.72 -2.56
N GLN A 14 -11.97 10.02 -2.47
CA GLN A 14 -13.04 9.33 -3.19
C GLN A 14 -13.01 7.81 -2.99
N ILE A 15 -12.75 7.37 -1.75
CA ILE A 15 -12.71 5.97 -1.34
C ILE A 15 -14.03 5.62 -0.65
N ASN A 16 -14.64 4.48 -1.02
CA ASN A 16 -15.84 3.97 -0.37
C ASN A 16 -15.56 3.63 1.11
N PRO A 17 -16.09 4.39 2.08
CA PRO A 17 -15.77 4.21 3.49
C PRO A 17 -16.34 2.91 4.08
N VAL A 18 -17.47 2.41 3.54
CA VAL A 18 -18.09 1.17 4.03
C VAL A 18 -17.21 -0.04 3.74
N GLU A 19 -16.67 -0.12 2.53
CA GLU A 19 -15.77 -1.21 2.14
C GLU A 19 -14.42 -1.07 2.84
N TRP A 20 -13.83 0.14 2.87
CA TRP A 20 -12.51 0.37 3.44
C TRP A 20 -12.44 0.09 4.94
N LYS A 21 -13.47 0.46 5.71
CA LYS A 21 -13.53 0.22 7.16
C LYS A 21 -13.55 -1.26 7.54
N LYS A 22 -13.78 -2.18 6.62
CA LYS A 22 -13.66 -3.62 6.88
C LYS A 22 -12.26 -4.03 7.30
N LEU A 23 -11.23 -3.23 6.97
CA LEU A 23 -9.86 -3.41 7.44
C LEU A 23 -9.74 -3.39 8.98
N ALA A 24 -10.66 -2.74 9.69
CA ALA A 24 -10.68 -2.73 11.15
C ALA A 24 -10.89 -4.12 11.77
N ASN A 25 -11.46 -5.05 11.01
CA ASN A 25 -11.71 -6.43 11.48
C ASN A 25 -10.55 -7.38 11.18
N ILE A 26 -9.46 -6.90 10.59
CA ILE A 26 -8.30 -7.69 10.20
C ILE A 26 -7.17 -7.37 11.17
N GLY A 27 -6.77 -8.34 11.99
CA GLY A 27 -5.69 -8.17 12.97
C GLY A 27 -4.31 -7.99 12.31
N GLY A 28 -3.31 -7.61 13.10
CA GLY A 28 -1.93 -7.48 12.67
C GLY A 28 -1.18 -8.82 12.69
N HIS A 29 -0.12 -8.94 11.90
CA HIS A 29 0.82 -10.06 11.97
C HIS A 29 1.79 -9.85 13.14
N LYS A 30 1.94 -10.84 14.03
CA LYS A 30 2.73 -10.73 15.28
C LYS A 30 4.19 -10.29 15.10
N LEU A 31 4.79 -10.53 13.94
CA LEU A 31 6.20 -10.20 13.71
C LEU A 31 6.41 -8.83 13.03
N TYR A 32 5.41 -8.35 12.27
CA TYR A 32 5.60 -7.20 11.38
C TYR A 32 4.60 -6.07 11.63
N HIS A 33 3.50 -6.32 12.33
CA HIS A 33 2.39 -5.39 12.48
C HIS A 33 1.90 -5.37 13.94
N LEU A 34 2.73 -4.82 14.84
CA LEU A 34 2.38 -4.64 16.25
C LEU A 34 1.55 -3.37 16.51
N GLU A 35 1.29 -2.58 15.47
CA GLU A 35 0.52 -1.33 15.54
C GLU A 35 -0.97 -1.54 15.77
N GLY A 36 -1.51 -2.76 15.51
CA GLY A 36 -2.92 -3.08 15.70
C GLY A 36 -3.55 -3.80 14.52
N ASN A 37 -4.66 -3.28 13.99
CA ASN A 37 -5.38 -3.86 12.86
C ASN A 37 -4.94 -3.25 11.52
N ALA A 38 -5.36 -3.86 10.40
CA ALA A 38 -4.99 -3.40 9.06
C ALA A 38 -5.49 -1.98 8.73
N MET A 39 -6.56 -1.51 9.38
CA MET A 39 -7.02 -0.13 9.22
C MET A 39 -6.07 0.87 9.87
N GLU A 40 -5.61 0.59 11.08
CA GLU A 40 -4.62 1.42 11.80
C GLU A 40 -3.30 1.47 11.02
N HIS A 41 -2.83 0.31 10.54
CA HIS A 41 -1.67 0.23 9.66
C HIS A 41 -1.85 1.13 8.42
N SER A 42 -2.93 0.97 7.66
CA SER A 42 -3.20 1.76 6.44
C SER A 42 -3.26 3.27 6.71
N LEU A 43 -3.76 3.70 7.89
CA LEU A 43 -3.72 5.11 8.29
C LEU A 43 -2.31 5.59 8.58
N LEU A 44 -1.47 4.80 9.24
CA LEU A 44 -0.07 5.15 9.52
C LEU A 44 0.73 5.26 8.22
N VAL A 45 0.54 4.33 7.28
CA VAL A 45 1.13 4.38 5.94
C VAL A 45 0.67 5.63 5.17
N TYR A 46 -0.61 5.98 5.27
CA TYR A 46 -1.14 7.21 4.68
C TYR A 46 -0.48 8.47 5.27
N TYR A 47 -0.30 8.57 6.59
CA TYR A 47 0.39 9.70 7.21
C TYR A 47 1.86 9.79 6.76
N ALA A 48 2.57 8.66 6.69
CA ALA A 48 3.91 8.62 6.12
C ALA A 48 3.93 9.08 4.64
N ALA A 49 2.91 8.69 3.87
CA ALA A 49 2.77 9.14 2.48
C ALA A 49 2.48 10.63 2.36
N CYS A 50 1.70 11.22 3.27
CA CYS A 50 1.47 12.67 3.29
C CYS A 50 2.77 13.46 3.51
N GLU A 51 3.69 12.94 4.32
CA GLU A 51 4.99 13.57 4.53
C GLU A 51 5.95 13.36 3.34
N MET A 52 5.92 12.20 2.71
CA MET A 52 6.79 11.85 1.59
C MET A 52 6.33 12.45 0.25
N PHE A 53 5.02 12.50 0.03
CA PHE A 53 4.38 12.97 -1.19
C PHE A 53 3.57 14.23 -0.88
N ARG A 54 4.24 15.38 -0.83
CA ARG A 54 3.58 16.68 -0.59
C ARG A 54 3.15 17.28 -1.91
N GLY A 55 1.84 17.40 -2.13
CA GLY A 55 1.29 17.93 -3.38
C GLY A 55 -0.16 18.38 -3.25
N ASN A 56 -0.68 18.95 -4.33
CA ASN A 56 -2.06 19.42 -4.42
C ASN A 56 -3.02 18.28 -4.78
N ILE A 57 -4.31 18.50 -4.59
CA ILE A 57 -5.39 17.60 -5.01
C ILE A 57 -5.23 17.25 -6.50
N PHE A 58 -5.36 15.97 -6.83
CA PHE A 58 -5.16 15.37 -8.17
C PHE A 58 -3.74 15.47 -8.75
N SER A 59 -2.74 15.85 -7.96
CA SER A 59 -1.33 15.69 -8.35
C SER A 59 -0.89 14.23 -8.22
N ILE A 60 0.30 13.89 -8.74
CA ILE A 60 0.89 12.55 -8.56
C ILE A 60 1.01 12.20 -7.08
N GLU A 61 1.39 13.17 -6.25
CA GLU A 61 1.51 13.02 -4.80
C GLU A 61 0.17 12.67 -4.15
N TRP A 62 -0.92 13.30 -4.57
CA TRP A 62 -2.27 12.98 -4.11
C TRP A 62 -2.66 11.54 -4.48
N HIS A 63 -2.34 11.11 -5.70
CA HIS A 63 -2.58 9.73 -6.13
C HIS A 63 -1.77 8.72 -5.31
N MET A 64 -0.53 9.04 -4.96
CA MET A 64 0.30 8.17 -4.12
C MET A 64 -0.22 8.07 -2.67
N GLN A 65 -0.73 9.17 -2.10
CA GLN A 65 -1.40 9.16 -0.80
C GLN A 65 -2.68 8.29 -0.85
N ARG A 66 -3.43 8.36 -1.95
CA ARG A 66 -4.59 7.49 -2.17
C ARG A 66 -4.21 6.02 -2.26
N VAL A 67 -3.12 5.69 -2.96
CA VAL A 67 -2.60 4.31 -3.03
C VAL A 67 -2.18 3.82 -1.65
N ALA A 68 -1.58 4.65 -0.82
CA ALA A 68 -1.23 4.30 0.55
C ALA A 68 -2.45 3.86 1.38
N LEU A 69 -3.63 4.48 1.17
CA LEU A 69 -4.88 4.04 1.80
C LEU A 69 -5.42 2.71 1.21
N LEU A 70 -5.04 2.36 -0.01
CA LEU A 70 -5.61 1.23 -0.77
C LEU A 70 -4.69 0.02 -0.86
N HIS A 71 -3.40 0.14 -0.50
CA HIS A 71 -2.40 -0.89 -0.79
C HIS A 71 -2.76 -2.26 -0.20
N ASP A 72 -3.40 -2.27 0.95
CA ASP A 72 -3.70 -3.44 1.75
C ASP A 72 -5.17 -3.92 1.70
N ILE A 73 -6.02 -3.35 0.82
CA ILE A 73 -7.45 -3.73 0.73
C ILE A 73 -7.67 -5.22 0.43
N GLY A 74 -6.70 -5.89 -0.18
CA GLY A 74 -6.76 -7.32 -0.42
C GLY A 74 -6.77 -8.16 0.84
N LYS A 75 -6.23 -7.66 1.95
CA LYS A 75 -6.27 -8.34 3.27
C LYS A 75 -7.71 -8.65 3.72
N ILE A 76 -8.70 -7.84 3.34
CA ILE A 76 -10.13 -8.09 3.62
C ILE A 76 -10.59 -9.46 3.10
N TYR A 77 -10.01 -9.94 2.01
CA TYR A 77 -10.46 -11.14 1.30
C TYR A 77 -9.52 -12.34 1.45
N THR A 78 -8.30 -12.12 1.94
CA THR A 78 -7.25 -13.16 1.99
C THR A 78 -6.75 -13.44 3.40
N SER A 79 -7.17 -12.66 4.40
CA SER A 79 -6.71 -12.83 5.78
C SER A 79 -7.14 -14.16 6.38
N ILE A 80 -6.20 -14.80 7.08
CA ILE A 80 -6.40 -16.06 7.80
C ILE A 80 -5.85 -15.90 9.22
N GLU A 81 -6.70 -16.07 10.22
CA GLU A 81 -6.25 -16.12 11.61
C GLU A 81 -5.72 -17.53 11.90
N LYS A 82 -4.41 -17.67 12.12
CA LYS A 82 -3.73 -18.95 12.42
C LYS A 82 -3.87 -19.36 13.88
N SER A 83 -3.82 -18.37 14.77
CA SER A 83 -4.05 -18.49 16.19
C SER A 83 -4.52 -17.15 16.71
N GLU A 84 -5.02 -17.09 17.95
CA GLU A 84 -5.50 -15.84 18.54
C GLU A 84 -4.51 -14.70 18.36
N GLY A 85 -4.93 -13.69 17.59
CA GLY A 85 -4.16 -12.48 17.27
C GLY A 85 -2.95 -12.69 16.36
N ASP A 86 -2.87 -13.80 15.63
CA ASP A 86 -1.80 -14.07 14.63
C ASP A 86 -2.41 -14.27 13.25
N TRP A 87 -2.19 -13.32 12.36
CA TRP A 87 -2.83 -13.26 11.06
C TRP A 87 -1.83 -13.40 9.91
N GLU A 88 -2.24 -14.08 8.85
CA GLU A 88 -1.54 -14.15 7.58
C GLU A 88 -2.42 -13.58 6.45
N TYR A 89 -1.78 -13.06 5.40
CA TYR A 89 -2.45 -12.41 4.28
C TYR A 89 -1.90 -12.92 2.95
N PRO A 90 -2.12 -14.22 2.60
CA PRO A 90 -1.58 -14.78 1.37
C PRO A 90 -2.11 -13.99 0.16
N ASP A 91 -1.19 -13.64 -0.76
CA ASP A 91 -1.50 -12.97 -2.03
C ASP A 91 -2.40 -11.72 -1.92
N HIS A 92 -2.40 -11.02 -0.78
CA HIS A 92 -3.25 -9.84 -0.59
C HIS A 92 -2.99 -8.73 -1.62
N SER A 93 -1.74 -8.51 -2.03
CA SER A 93 -1.37 -7.51 -3.04
C SER A 93 -1.96 -7.87 -4.41
N LEU A 94 -1.91 -9.15 -4.78
CA LEU A 94 -2.54 -9.66 -5.99
C LEU A 94 -4.06 -9.52 -5.92
N CYS A 95 -4.67 -9.97 -4.82
CA CYS A 95 -6.11 -9.90 -4.60
C CYS A 95 -6.63 -8.45 -4.65
N GLY A 96 -6.00 -7.52 -3.92
CA GLY A 96 -6.37 -6.11 -3.88
C GLY A 96 -6.29 -5.42 -5.25
N SER A 97 -5.39 -5.89 -6.12
CA SER A 97 -5.22 -5.37 -7.48
C SER A 97 -6.28 -5.86 -8.47
N PHE A 98 -7.07 -6.87 -8.16
CA PHE A 98 -8.10 -7.34 -9.08
C PHE A 98 -9.18 -6.28 -9.32
N LYS A 99 -9.54 -6.08 -10.60
CA LYS A 99 -10.57 -5.12 -11.01
C LYS A 99 -11.86 -5.26 -10.20
N GLY A 100 -12.34 -6.50 -10.00
CA GLY A 100 -13.57 -6.80 -9.25
C GLY A 100 -13.47 -6.52 -7.74
N ILE A 101 -12.27 -6.39 -7.19
CA ILE A 101 -12.04 -5.98 -5.80
C ILE A 101 -11.88 -4.47 -5.73
N LEU A 102 -10.94 -3.90 -6.48
CA LEU A 102 -10.63 -2.47 -6.41
C LEU A 102 -11.83 -1.58 -6.76
N CYS A 103 -12.69 -2.00 -7.70
CA CYS A 103 -13.91 -1.25 -8.06
C CYS A 103 -14.96 -1.14 -6.93
N LYS A 104 -14.82 -1.87 -5.83
CA LYS A 104 -15.66 -1.70 -4.64
C LYS A 104 -15.22 -0.48 -3.80
N PHE A 105 -13.96 -0.06 -3.95
CA PHE A 105 -13.34 1.01 -3.18
C PHE A 105 -13.30 2.33 -3.94
N ILE A 106 -13.04 2.29 -5.24
CA ILE A 106 -12.93 3.49 -6.10
C ILE A 106 -13.74 3.29 -7.40
N PRO A 107 -14.17 4.38 -8.04
CA PRO A 107 -14.91 4.29 -9.32
C PRO A 107 -14.11 3.58 -10.41
N LEU A 108 -14.76 2.68 -11.16
CA LEU A 108 -14.14 1.93 -12.25
C LEU A 108 -13.68 2.82 -13.43
N ASN A 109 -14.31 3.97 -13.59
CA ASN A 109 -13.97 4.96 -14.62
C ASN A 109 -12.92 5.98 -14.15
N ASP A 110 -12.28 5.75 -13.00
CA ASP A 110 -11.16 6.56 -12.57
C ASP A 110 -10.03 6.48 -13.62
N PRO A 111 -9.49 7.61 -14.09
CA PRO A 111 -8.48 7.63 -15.15
C PRO A 111 -7.17 6.92 -14.76
N HIS A 112 -6.88 6.81 -13.45
CA HIS A 112 -5.69 6.15 -12.92
C HIS A 112 -5.98 4.76 -12.33
N PHE A 113 -7.14 4.17 -12.65
CA PHE A 113 -7.54 2.87 -12.09
C PHE A 113 -6.49 1.78 -12.35
N ILE A 114 -5.91 1.75 -13.56
CA ILE A 114 -4.89 0.76 -13.95
C ILE A 114 -3.57 1.01 -13.21
N ASP A 115 -3.20 2.28 -13.00
CA ASP A 115 -2.02 2.65 -12.23
C ASP A 115 -2.11 2.18 -10.78
N TYR A 116 -3.29 2.34 -10.16
CA TYR A 116 -3.55 1.85 -8.81
C TYR A 116 -3.48 0.33 -8.73
N GLN A 117 -4.04 -0.39 -9.71
CA GLN A 117 -3.91 -1.84 -9.78
C GLN A 117 -2.44 -2.25 -9.81
N TRP A 118 -1.62 -1.60 -10.65
CA TRP A 118 -0.20 -1.90 -10.77
C TRP A 118 0.56 -1.62 -9.47
N LEU A 119 0.35 -0.46 -8.84
CA LEU A 119 0.98 -0.10 -7.57
C LEU A 119 0.58 -1.05 -6.44
N ILE A 120 -0.70 -1.34 -6.27
CA ILE A 120 -1.21 -2.27 -5.25
C ILE A 120 -0.63 -3.68 -5.48
N ARG A 121 -0.59 -4.17 -6.71
CA ARG A 121 -0.05 -5.50 -7.02
C ARG A 121 1.42 -5.64 -6.65
N ASN A 122 2.18 -4.58 -6.82
CA ASN A 122 3.62 -4.60 -6.69
C ASN A 122 4.15 -4.05 -5.36
N HIS A 123 3.30 -3.51 -4.46
CA HIS A 123 3.75 -2.75 -3.29
C HIS A 123 4.68 -3.52 -2.35
N ILE A 124 4.51 -4.85 -2.22
CA ILE A 124 5.38 -5.68 -1.39
C ILE A 124 6.71 -6.03 -2.05
N LYS A 125 6.87 -5.90 -3.37
CA LYS A 125 8.08 -6.35 -4.09
C LYS A 125 9.35 -5.62 -3.66
N PRO A 126 9.35 -4.30 -3.41
CA PRO A 126 10.53 -3.60 -2.94
C PRO A 126 11.10 -4.16 -1.63
N LEU A 127 10.28 -4.75 -0.78
CA LEU A 127 10.72 -5.37 0.48
C LEU A 127 11.69 -6.55 0.25
N PHE A 128 11.65 -7.15 -0.92
CA PHE A 128 12.50 -8.28 -1.31
C PHE A 128 13.67 -7.90 -2.22
N TRP A 129 13.81 -6.64 -2.65
CA TRP A 129 14.86 -6.23 -3.61
C TRP A 129 16.28 -6.41 -3.05
N ARG A 130 16.46 -6.20 -1.75
CA ARG A 130 17.77 -6.43 -1.11
C ARG A 130 18.26 -7.87 -1.31
N LYS A 131 17.34 -8.86 -1.30
CA LYS A 131 17.66 -10.29 -1.42
C LYS A 131 17.64 -10.79 -2.86
N ASN A 132 16.71 -10.31 -3.67
CA ASN A 132 16.37 -10.91 -4.97
C ASN A 132 16.73 -10.01 -6.17
N GLY A 133 17.31 -8.82 -5.93
CA GLY A 133 17.44 -7.78 -6.96
C GLY A 133 16.09 -7.14 -7.31
N VAL A 134 16.13 -6.06 -8.10
CA VAL A 134 14.91 -5.38 -8.55
C VAL A 134 14.18 -6.27 -9.56
N ASN A 135 13.07 -6.84 -9.13
CA ASN A 135 12.20 -7.65 -9.97
C ASN A 135 10.75 -7.14 -9.90
N ILE A 136 10.25 -6.68 -11.03
CA ILE A 136 8.87 -6.21 -11.19
C ILE A 136 8.26 -7.00 -12.34
N ASP A 137 7.12 -7.62 -12.07
CA ASP A 137 6.35 -8.28 -13.12
C ASP A 137 5.75 -7.22 -14.06
N THR A 138 6.48 -6.96 -15.13
CA THR A 138 6.06 -6.01 -16.17
C THR A 138 5.31 -6.70 -17.31
N ASN A 139 5.29 -8.03 -17.34
CA ASN A 139 4.79 -8.78 -18.52
C ASN A 139 3.27 -8.96 -18.52
N SER A 140 2.60 -8.82 -17.37
CA SER A 140 1.16 -9.02 -17.25
C SER A 140 0.32 -7.74 -17.39
N TRP A 141 0.96 -6.61 -17.69
CA TRP A 141 0.30 -5.30 -17.75
C TRP A 141 0.38 -4.70 -19.14
N GLU A 142 -0.71 -4.07 -19.52
CA GLU A 142 -0.76 -3.21 -20.71
C GLU A 142 0.08 -1.94 -20.41
N LYS A 143 1.40 -2.04 -20.57
CA LYS A 143 2.37 -0.97 -20.27
C LYS A 143 1.98 0.36 -20.92
N ASP A 144 1.39 0.29 -22.11
CA ASP A 144 0.97 1.47 -22.87
C ASP A 144 -0.19 2.23 -22.22
N LYS A 145 -0.84 1.64 -21.20
CA LYS A 145 -1.94 2.26 -20.45
C LYS A 145 -1.53 2.82 -19.10
N LEU A 146 -0.30 2.56 -18.65
CA LEU A 146 0.21 3.10 -17.39
C LEU A 146 0.70 4.53 -17.58
N ASP A 147 0.35 5.42 -16.63
CA ASP A 147 0.99 6.72 -16.54
C ASP A 147 2.40 6.55 -15.94
N PRO A 148 3.48 6.77 -16.72
CA PRO A 148 4.84 6.59 -16.23
C PRO A 148 5.23 7.58 -15.11
N LYS A 149 4.48 8.64 -14.90
CA LYS A 149 4.68 9.56 -13.78
C LYS A 149 4.12 9.00 -12.48
N LEU A 150 3.08 8.17 -12.54
CA LEU A 150 2.45 7.58 -11.37
C LEU A 150 2.92 6.14 -11.15
N ALA A 151 2.75 5.25 -12.13
CA ALA A 151 3.10 3.83 -12.05
C ALA A 151 4.57 3.61 -12.45
N ASN A 152 5.50 3.90 -11.55
CA ASN A 152 6.94 3.75 -11.77
C ASN A 152 7.66 3.16 -10.55
N ILE A 153 8.91 2.75 -10.77
CA ILE A 153 9.76 2.09 -9.76
C ILE A 153 10.04 3.03 -8.56
N ASP A 154 10.26 4.32 -8.80
CA ASP A 154 10.57 5.26 -7.72
C ASP A 154 9.37 5.49 -6.79
N ASN A 155 8.18 5.65 -7.35
CA ASN A 155 6.96 5.75 -6.57
C ASN A 155 6.64 4.45 -5.82
N LEU A 156 6.88 3.29 -6.44
CA LEU A 156 6.71 1.99 -5.80
C LEU A 156 7.68 1.82 -4.62
N ARG A 157 8.93 2.23 -4.78
CA ARG A 157 9.96 2.24 -3.73
C ARG A 157 9.55 3.15 -2.57
N LYS A 158 9.11 4.37 -2.87
CA LYS A 158 8.62 5.33 -1.87
C LYS A 158 7.39 4.80 -1.13
N LEU A 159 6.46 4.15 -1.83
CA LEU A 159 5.30 3.52 -1.20
C LEU A 159 5.73 2.44 -0.21
N ALA A 160 6.71 1.59 -0.57
CA ALA A 160 7.25 0.58 0.33
C ALA A 160 7.96 1.17 1.56
N ILE A 161 8.64 2.33 1.41
CA ILE A 161 9.19 3.05 2.56
C ILE A 161 8.05 3.56 3.47
N CYS A 162 6.96 4.09 2.91
CA CYS A 162 5.80 4.51 3.70
C CYS A 162 5.16 3.32 4.43
N ASP A 163 5.05 2.17 3.78
CA ASP A 163 4.54 0.92 4.35
C ASP A 163 5.38 0.48 5.56
N LEU A 164 6.71 0.46 5.41
CA LEU A 164 7.63 0.20 6.52
C LEU A 164 7.49 1.25 7.64
N LEU A 165 7.45 2.55 7.33
CA LEU A 165 7.28 3.60 8.33
C LEU A 165 5.93 3.53 9.07
N GLY A 166 4.90 2.98 8.44
CA GLY A 166 3.59 2.72 9.04
C GLY A 166 3.53 1.42 9.86
N SER A 167 4.54 0.57 9.75
CA SER A 167 4.62 -0.72 10.45
C SER A 167 5.38 -0.60 11.77
N LYS A 168 4.99 -1.42 12.75
CA LYS A 168 5.73 -1.58 14.02
C LYS A 168 6.24 -3.02 14.11
N PRO A 169 7.47 -3.29 13.64
CA PRO A 169 8.04 -4.63 13.61
C PRO A 169 8.54 -5.09 14.98
N LEU A 170 8.71 -6.39 15.15
CA LEU A 170 9.36 -6.97 16.32
C LEU A 170 10.89 -6.74 16.30
N ASP A 171 11.50 -6.80 15.11
CA ASP A 171 12.93 -6.54 14.86
C ASP A 171 13.08 -5.14 14.23
N GLU A 172 13.31 -4.14 15.07
CA GLU A 172 13.47 -2.75 14.64
C GLU A 172 14.78 -2.52 13.85
N GLU A 173 15.86 -3.22 14.18
CA GLU A 173 17.16 -3.03 13.53
C GLU A 173 17.11 -3.48 12.07
N ALA A 174 16.64 -4.70 11.81
CA ALA A 174 16.46 -5.22 10.45
C ALA A 174 15.48 -4.36 9.63
N HIS A 175 14.47 -3.80 10.29
CA HIS A 175 13.48 -2.93 9.68
C HIS A 175 14.10 -1.59 9.22
N PHE A 176 14.88 -0.92 10.07
CA PHE A 176 15.57 0.31 9.69
C PHE A 176 16.64 0.09 8.63
N GLU A 177 17.38 -1.02 8.68
CA GLU A 177 18.31 -1.39 7.61
C GLU A 177 17.62 -1.52 6.24
N LEU A 178 16.40 -2.06 6.20
CA LEU A 178 15.63 -2.17 4.96
C LEU A 178 15.16 -0.81 4.46
N ILE A 179 14.72 0.07 5.36
CA ILE A 179 14.36 1.45 5.01
C ILE A 179 15.56 2.20 4.41
N ASP A 180 16.74 2.08 5.02
CA ASP A 180 17.96 2.73 4.54
C ASP A 180 18.41 2.17 3.19
N TYR A 181 18.30 0.84 3.00
CA TYR A 181 18.53 0.23 1.69
C TYR A 181 17.60 0.81 0.62
N LEU A 182 16.31 0.95 0.91
CA LEU A 182 15.34 1.51 -0.04
C LEU A 182 15.53 3.01 -0.27
N ARG A 183 16.08 3.76 0.69
CA ARG A 183 16.42 5.18 0.52
C ARG A 183 17.62 5.40 -0.38
N ASP A 184 18.55 4.46 -0.43
CA ASP A 184 19.73 4.53 -1.29
C ASP A 184 19.35 4.22 -2.74
N THR A 185 19.03 5.27 -3.50
CA THR A 185 18.59 5.18 -4.90
C THR A 185 19.64 4.56 -5.82
N THR A 186 20.93 4.59 -5.43
CA THR A 186 22.01 4.01 -6.26
C THR A 186 21.95 2.49 -6.29
N ARG A 187 21.34 1.86 -5.26
CA ARG A 187 21.20 0.40 -5.14
C ARG A 187 19.96 -0.16 -5.84
N CYS A 188 18.97 0.69 -6.08
CA CYS A 188 17.67 0.26 -6.62
C CYS A 188 17.53 0.45 -8.15
N LEU A 189 18.50 1.08 -8.81
CA LEU A 189 18.43 1.44 -10.23
C LEU A 189 19.44 0.69 -11.12
N VAL A 190 20.10 -0.35 -10.59
CA VAL A 190 21.07 -1.19 -11.34
C VAL A 190 20.39 -2.41 -11.92
#